data_022f5e41dcb54df23fb9af892950e290
#
_entry.id   022f5e41dcb54df23fb9af892950e290
#
_cell.length_a   1.000
_cell.length_b   1.000
_cell.length_c   1.000
_cell.angle_alpha   90.00
_cell.angle_beta   90.00
_cell.angle_gamma   90.00
#
_symmetry.space_group_name_H-M   'P 1'
#
loop_
_entity.id
_entity.type
_entity.pdbx_description
1 polymer ?
#
loop_
_entity_poly.entity_id
_entity_poly.type
_entity_poly.pdbx_seq_one_letter_code
_entity_poly.pdbx_strand_id
1 'polypeptide(L)'
;MKLSKDHDRSCGAGASAFSKRLPPTTVVTPIGAARVSKRLSLPLTLTPLTLTLIPPLLIGQSLDPKALLKPAIDVWPTYNGDYPGRRFSPLTEINPTNIGGLSLAWFHRIANVGPQRGVGNPSISSTPLMVNGILYFTIPDHAWAIDARTGEEIWHYSWHDKGGHLVGNRGLGMYGDWLYFMTRDCWFVSLSAKDGKERWRKKIADEKMQYFCIMSPLVVKNHVMVGVGGDAIDVPGFLDARDPETRDLQWRWNTTPRKGEPGAETWPNPQAMEHGGGMTWLPGTYDPELNLIYWGTGNPNPVFAGQGRKGANLWTASIVALNADTGKLVWRHRPSPHDTHDWDNVETPVLFDGLFNGQPRKMLAQAVRNGIFTLLDRTSGESPVTKGYIGVNWMKGIDAKGQPIPDPAKEPKVDGSLIDTPGGGGTNWPPPSFDPETGLFYVNAKQGYSVTYLTDDDLEPQGYGGGGGLSEPILLALDYKTGNVAWKHKYPSGGFGNAFPGVLTTASKLLFTGDPSGNLLAFDAAAACVLWHFHTGTMVSNGPSTYMLNGSQYLLAGAGDTLFAFQLVKSGN
;
A
#
# COMPACT_ATOMS: atom_id res chain seq x y z
N MET A 1 32.75 -18.87 -14.78
CA MET A 1 32.51 -17.76 -13.87
C MET A 1 32.87 -16.47 -14.62
N LYS A 2 31.87 -15.88 -15.34
CA LYS A 2 32.04 -14.60 -16.06
C LYS A 2 31.22 -13.57 -15.30
N LEU A 3 31.91 -12.63 -14.65
CA LEU A 3 31.34 -11.46 -14.00
C LEU A 3 30.66 -10.60 -15.08
N SER A 4 29.35 -10.43 -15.00
CA SER A 4 28.60 -9.47 -15.79
C SER A 4 29.00 -8.07 -15.32
N LYS A 5 29.40 -7.22 -16.27
CA LYS A 5 29.68 -5.82 -16.04
C LYS A 5 28.38 -5.12 -15.66
N ASP A 6 28.28 -4.67 -14.41
CA ASP A 6 27.28 -3.71 -13.98
C ASP A 6 27.46 -2.44 -14.83
N HIS A 7 26.45 -2.12 -15.63
CA HIS A 7 26.38 -0.84 -16.33
C HIS A 7 25.92 0.23 -15.35
N ASP A 8 26.90 0.79 -14.65
CA ASP A 8 26.75 2.07 -13.97
C ASP A 8 26.64 3.16 -15.06
N ARG A 9 25.41 3.45 -15.51
CA ARG A 9 25.15 4.61 -16.37
C ARG A 9 25.15 5.83 -15.46
N SER A 10 26.27 6.57 -15.48
CA SER A 10 26.35 7.87 -14.84
C SER A 10 25.24 8.79 -15.37
N CYS A 11 24.36 9.24 -14.48
CA CYS A 11 23.43 10.32 -14.77
C CYS A 11 24.25 11.56 -15.14
N GLY A 12 24.06 12.10 -16.34
CA GLY A 12 24.74 13.30 -16.78
C GLY A 12 24.44 14.45 -15.81
N ALA A 13 25.41 14.78 -14.98
CA ALA A 13 25.33 15.86 -14.02
C ALA A 13 25.42 17.20 -14.72
N GLY A 14 24.27 17.86 -14.85
CA GLY A 14 24.20 19.31 -14.95
C GLY A 14 24.36 19.93 -13.56
N ALA A 15 25.47 19.70 -12.89
CA ALA A 15 25.79 20.36 -11.62
C ALA A 15 26.54 21.66 -11.90
N SER A 16 25.84 22.78 -11.95
CA SER A 16 26.45 24.07 -11.78
C SER A 16 26.83 24.26 -10.31
N ALA A 17 28.14 24.24 -10.07
CA ALA A 17 28.72 24.54 -8.76
C ALA A 17 28.39 25.97 -8.34
N PHE A 18 27.58 26.15 -7.31
CA PHE A 18 27.49 27.39 -6.53
C PHE A 18 28.24 27.25 -5.21
N SER A 19 29.57 27.44 -5.30
CA SER A 19 30.37 27.83 -4.12
C SER A 19 30.29 29.34 -3.98
N LYS A 20 29.46 29.87 -3.09
CA LYS A 20 29.59 31.23 -2.59
C LYS A 20 29.97 31.18 -1.12
N ARG A 21 31.19 31.64 -0.85
CA ARG A 21 31.73 31.92 0.49
C ARG A 21 30.86 32.98 1.17
N LEU A 22 30.50 32.75 2.42
CA LEU A 22 29.89 33.73 3.33
C LEU A 22 30.95 34.77 3.76
N PRO A 23 30.61 36.08 3.82
CA PRO A 23 31.47 37.08 4.45
C PRO A 23 31.33 37.07 5.97
N PRO A 24 32.31 37.58 6.71
CA PRO A 24 32.36 37.47 8.16
C PRO A 24 31.36 38.38 8.90
N THR A 25 30.87 37.85 10.00
CA THR A 25 30.00 38.48 11.00
C THR A 25 30.48 39.83 11.47
N THR A 26 29.61 40.85 11.35
CA THR A 26 29.78 42.15 12.04
C THR A 26 28.89 42.16 13.29
N VAL A 27 29.52 42.40 14.42
CA VAL A 27 28.90 42.59 15.73
C VAL A 27 28.20 43.95 15.75
N VAL A 28 26.91 44.00 16.12
CA VAL A 28 26.19 45.24 16.38
C VAL A 28 25.79 45.29 17.85
N THR A 29 26.32 46.31 18.54
CA THR A 29 25.99 46.71 19.92
C THR A 29 24.62 47.40 19.99
N PRO A 30 23.90 47.32 21.12
CA PRO A 30 22.57 47.91 21.24
C PRO A 30 22.66 49.39 21.63
N ILE A 31 21.87 50.24 20.99
CA ILE A 31 21.66 51.64 21.35
C ILE A 31 20.23 51.84 21.88
N GLY A 32 20.17 52.61 22.93
CA GLY A 32 19.08 52.81 23.87
C GLY A 32 17.81 53.49 23.35
N ALA A 33 16.80 53.38 24.19
CA ALA A 33 15.47 53.92 24.07
C ALA A 33 15.41 55.45 24.10
N ALA A 34 14.63 56.07 23.22
CA ALA A 34 14.15 57.42 23.38
C ALA A 34 12.63 57.46 23.20
N ARG A 35 11.94 57.88 24.28
CA ARG A 35 10.52 58.23 24.28
C ARG A 35 10.34 59.57 23.58
N VAL A 36 9.39 59.69 22.65
CA VAL A 36 8.72 60.92 22.32
C VAL A 36 7.22 60.69 22.11
N SER A 37 6.45 61.30 22.98
CA SER A 37 5.01 61.46 22.93
C SER A 37 4.65 62.70 22.09
N LYS A 38 3.76 62.54 21.09
CA LYS A 38 2.87 63.60 20.65
C LYS A 38 1.59 63.03 20.05
N ARG A 39 0.48 63.36 20.71
CA ARG A 39 -0.90 63.10 20.22
C ARG A 39 -1.21 64.05 19.08
N LEU A 40 -1.69 63.55 17.95
CA LEU A 40 -2.51 64.34 17.01
C LEU A 40 -3.78 63.52 16.77
N SER A 41 -4.89 64.14 17.17
CA SER A 41 -6.25 63.62 16.89
C SER A 41 -6.73 64.20 15.57
N LEU A 42 -7.05 63.31 14.61
CA LEU A 42 -7.88 63.65 13.45
C LEU A 42 -9.14 62.77 13.49
N PRO A 43 -10.32 63.28 13.16
CA PRO A 43 -11.54 62.50 13.18
C PRO A 43 -11.61 61.58 11.93
N LEU A 44 -11.66 60.29 12.16
CA LEU A 44 -11.95 59.29 11.13
C LEU A 44 -13.47 59.16 10.99
N THR A 45 -14.03 59.61 9.88
CA THR A 45 -15.36 59.22 9.42
C THR A 45 -15.34 57.76 8.96
N LEU A 46 -15.92 56.88 9.74
CA LEU A 46 -16.15 55.48 9.36
C LEU A 46 -17.34 55.39 8.39
N THR A 47 -17.07 55.13 7.13
CA THR A 47 -18.05 54.52 6.22
C THR A 47 -18.11 53.02 6.52
N PRO A 48 -19.30 52.44 6.77
CA PRO A 48 -19.40 51.00 6.96
C PRO A 48 -19.16 50.28 5.62
N LEU A 49 -18.00 49.64 5.52
CA LEU A 49 -17.74 48.63 4.45
C LEU A 49 -18.56 47.40 4.81
N THR A 50 -19.71 47.22 4.17
CA THR A 50 -20.47 45.96 4.24
C THR A 50 -19.64 44.86 3.57
N LEU A 51 -18.90 44.11 4.38
CA LEU A 51 -18.25 42.89 3.98
C LEU A 51 -19.38 41.88 3.73
N THR A 52 -19.79 41.71 2.47
CA THR A 52 -20.63 40.59 2.07
C THR A 52 -19.80 39.31 2.28
N LEU A 53 -20.02 38.63 3.40
CA LEU A 53 -19.60 37.24 3.60
C LEU A 53 -20.31 36.42 2.53
N ILE A 54 -19.61 36.11 1.44
CA ILE A 54 -20.00 35.04 0.53
C ILE A 54 -19.88 33.77 1.37
N PRO A 55 -20.99 33.06 1.65
CA PRO A 55 -20.85 31.79 2.37
C PRO A 55 -19.95 30.88 1.54
N PRO A 56 -19.01 30.16 2.16
CA PRO A 56 -18.24 29.15 1.44
C PRO A 56 -19.26 28.22 0.78
N LEU A 57 -19.18 28.09 -0.56
CA LEU A 57 -19.89 27.03 -1.24
C LEU A 57 -19.55 25.75 -0.49
N LEU A 58 -20.53 25.17 0.18
CA LEU A 58 -20.48 23.80 0.68
C LEU A 58 -20.36 22.91 -0.56
N ILE A 59 -19.13 22.68 -1.02
CA ILE A 59 -18.83 21.66 -2.02
C ILE A 59 -19.27 20.36 -1.35
N GLY A 60 -20.25 19.68 -1.94
CA GLY A 60 -20.75 18.42 -1.43
C GLY A 60 -19.56 17.47 -1.24
N GLN A 61 -19.42 16.91 -0.05
CA GLN A 61 -18.31 16.01 0.30
C GLN A 61 -18.53 14.60 -0.27
N SER A 62 -19.53 14.45 -1.13
CA SER A 62 -19.94 13.19 -1.74
C SER A 62 -18.99 12.75 -2.85
N LEU A 63 -18.57 11.49 -2.81
CA LEU A 63 -17.90 10.83 -3.92
C LEU A 63 -18.97 10.31 -4.92
N ASP A 64 -18.97 10.84 -6.15
CA ASP A 64 -19.74 10.21 -7.22
C ASP A 64 -19.15 8.81 -7.49
N PRO A 65 -19.91 7.71 -7.32
CA PRO A 65 -19.40 6.36 -7.59
C PRO A 65 -18.84 6.16 -9.01
N LYS A 66 -19.28 6.98 -9.98
CA LYS A 66 -18.72 6.98 -11.34
C LYS A 66 -17.27 7.49 -11.40
N ALA A 67 -16.83 8.27 -10.41
CA ALA A 67 -15.44 8.72 -10.33
C ALA A 67 -14.48 7.54 -10.09
N LEU A 68 -14.94 6.46 -9.44
CA LEU A 68 -14.15 5.24 -9.24
C LEU A 68 -13.79 4.52 -10.56
N LEU A 69 -14.49 4.82 -11.65
CA LEU A 69 -14.23 4.25 -12.99
C LEU A 69 -13.27 5.10 -13.82
N LYS A 70 -12.86 6.27 -13.32
CA LYS A 70 -12.00 7.22 -14.03
C LYS A 70 -10.56 7.19 -13.50
N PRO A 71 -9.58 7.63 -14.30
CA PRO A 71 -8.22 7.87 -13.78
C PRO A 71 -8.23 8.88 -12.62
N ALA A 72 -7.37 8.68 -11.64
CA ALA A 72 -7.17 9.58 -10.51
C ALA A 72 -6.45 10.87 -10.97
N ILE A 73 -7.18 11.99 -11.07
CA ILE A 73 -6.66 13.32 -11.46
C ILE A 73 -6.84 14.30 -10.30
N ASP A 74 -8.08 14.73 -10.07
CA ASP A 74 -8.50 15.63 -9.00
C ASP A 74 -9.08 14.90 -7.79
N VAL A 75 -9.01 13.58 -7.81
CA VAL A 75 -9.41 12.66 -6.74
C VAL A 75 -8.39 11.55 -6.59
N TRP A 76 -8.29 10.97 -5.39
CA TRP A 76 -7.61 9.70 -5.10
C TRP A 76 -8.56 8.82 -4.30
N PRO A 77 -9.54 8.17 -4.98
CA PRO A 77 -10.75 7.67 -4.32
C PRO A 77 -10.63 6.25 -3.75
N THR A 78 -9.50 5.57 -3.95
CA THR A 78 -9.25 4.21 -3.44
C THR A 78 -7.86 4.10 -2.84
N TYR A 79 -7.56 2.99 -2.17
CA TYR A 79 -6.23 2.68 -1.65
C TYR A 79 -5.12 2.82 -2.71
N ASN A 80 -5.38 2.44 -3.95
CA ASN A 80 -4.42 2.50 -5.05
C ASN A 80 -4.65 3.67 -6.03
N GLY A 81 -5.64 4.53 -5.78
CA GLY A 81 -6.02 5.64 -6.65
C GLY A 81 -7.02 5.24 -7.72
N ASP A 82 -6.87 4.07 -8.33
CA ASP A 82 -7.79 3.53 -9.33
C ASP A 82 -8.17 2.06 -9.01
N TYR A 83 -9.19 1.54 -9.68
CA TYR A 83 -9.59 0.14 -9.55
C TYR A 83 -8.54 -0.86 -10.06
N PRO A 84 -7.80 -0.58 -11.14
CA PRO A 84 -6.72 -1.45 -11.61
C PRO A 84 -5.52 -1.57 -10.67
N GLY A 85 -5.37 -0.71 -9.69
CA GLY A 85 -4.27 -0.80 -8.72
C GLY A 85 -2.91 -0.37 -9.25
N ARG A 86 -2.87 0.42 -10.32
CA ARG A 86 -1.61 0.78 -11.01
C ARG A 86 -0.75 1.77 -10.23
N ARG A 87 -1.36 2.60 -9.37
CA ARG A 87 -0.68 3.73 -8.73
C ARG A 87 0.09 4.58 -9.73
N PHE A 88 -0.52 4.78 -10.88
CA PHE A 88 -0.06 5.63 -11.97
C PHE A 88 -0.97 6.84 -12.07
N SER A 89 -0.38 8.03 -12.10
CA SER A 89 -1.12 9.28 -12.28
C SER A 89 -0.89 9.87 -13.66
N PRO A 90 -1.93 10.30 -14.39
CA PRO A 90 -1.77 10.99 -15.67
C PRO A 90 -1.29 12.44 -15.53
N LEU A 91 -1.06 12.93 -14.32
CA LEU A 91 -0.65 14.31 -14.05
C LEU A 91 0.80 14.56 -14.49
N THR A 92 1.06 15.76 -15.05
CA THR A 92 2.34 16.13 -15.67
C THR A 92 2.87 17.51 -15.25
N GLU A 93 2.17 18.25 -14.39
CA GLU A 93 2.65 19.56 -13.93
C GLU A 93 3.99 19.43 -13.22
N ILE A 94 4.11 18.48 -12.28
CA ILE A 94 5.41 18.11 -11.68
C ILE A 94 6.10 17.15 -12.66
N ASN A 95 7.29 17.54 -13.13
CA ASN A 95 8.03 16.81 -14.16
C ASN A 95 9.55 16.92 -13.98
N PRO A 96 10.38 16.16 -14.70
CA PRO A 96 11.83 16.16 -14.52
C PRO A 96 12.51 17.52 -14.69
N THR A 97 11.92 18.46 -15.44
CA THR A 97 12.55 19.77 -15.69
C THR A 97 12.29 20.78 -14.57
N ASN A 98 11.23 20.59 -13.78
CA ASN A 98 10.83 21.51 -12.72
C ASN A 98 10.83 20.89 -11.31
N ILE A 99 11.14 19.59 -11.18
CA ILE A 99 11.13 18.88 -9.89
C ILE A 99 12.02 19.52 -8.83
N GLY A 100 13.09 20.21 -9.23
CA GLY A 100 13.96 20.96 -8.31
C GLY A 100 13.26 22.13 -7.60
N GLY A 101 12.12 22.60 -8.11
CA GLY A 101 11.25 23.60 -7.49
C GLY A 101 10.15 23.03 -6.59
N LEU A 102 10.09 21.70 -6.43
CA LEU A 102 9.10 21.06 -5.55
C LEU A 102 9.44 21.34 -4.08
N SER A 103 8.49 21.95 -3.38
CA SER A 103 8.68 22.42 -2.01
C SER A 103 7.52 22.00 -1.12
N LEU A 104 7.77 21.93 0.18
CA LEU A 104 6.76 21.65 1.19
C LEU A 104 5.69 22.76 1.15
N ALA A 105 4.44 22.35 0.89
CA ALA A 105 3.29 23.25 0.96
C ALA A 105 2.73 23.32 2.38
N TRP A 106 2.54 22.16 2.99
CA TRP A 106 2.07 22.01 4.36
C TRP A 106 2.45 20.62 4.91
N PHE A 107 2.37 20.47 6.21
CA PHE A 107 2.38 19.18 6.88
C PHE A 107 1.27 19.13 7.94
N HIS A 108 0.77 17.93 8.19
CA HIS A 108 -0.18 17.63 9.26
C HIS A 108 0.39 16.55 10.16
N ARG A 109 0.62 16.87 11.42
CA ARG A 109 1.09 15.93 12.43
C ARG A 109 -0.06 15.46 13.30
N ILE A 110 -0.20 14.14 13.46
CA ILE A 110 -1.18 13.55 14.38
C ILE A 110 -0.85 14.01 15.80
N ALA A 111 -1.80 14.71 16.43
CA ALA A 111 -1.71 15.15 17.80
C ALA A 111 -2.67 14.36 18.70
N ASN A 112 -2.39 14.35 20.00
CA ASN A 112 -3.28 13.81 21.04
C ASN A 112 -3.60 12.30 20.93
N VAL A 113 -2.80 11.56 20.16
CA VAL A 113 -2.83 10.09 20.12
C VAL A 113 -1.57 9.58 20.83
N GLY A 114 -1.75 8.94 21.97
CA GLY A 114 -0.64 8.35 22.72
C GLY A 114 0.03 7.19 21.99
N PRO A 115 1.16 6.69 22.49
CA PRO A 115 1.80 5.50 21.95
C PRO A 115 0.80 4.33 21.89
N GLN A 116 0.71 3.70 20.73
CA GLN A 116 -0.17 2.56 20.55
C GLN A 116 0.50 1.30 21.10
N ARG A 117 -0.21 0.61 22.00
CA ARG A 117 0.31 -0.59 22.67
C ARG A 117 0.71 -1.66 21.64
N GLY A 118 1.98 -2.05 21.64
CA GLY A 118 2.52 -3.08 20.74
C GLY A 118 3.10 -2.57 19.42
N VAL A 119 2.88 -1.31 19.04
CA VAL A 119 3.38 -0.72 17.77
C VAL A 119 4.28 0.50 18.00
N GLY A 120 4.32 1.04 19.22
CA GLY A 120 5.09 2.26 19.52
C GLY A 120 4.36 3.53 19.13
N ASN A 121 5.07 4.48 18.52
CA ASN A 121 4.49 5.74 18.07
C ASN A 121 3.50 5.53 16.92
N PRO A 122 2.44 6.37 16.82
CA PRO A 122 1.52 6.33 15.70
C PRO A 122 2.25 6.41 14.36
N SER A 123 1.80 5.62 13.38
CA SER A 123 2.36 5.65 12.03
C SER A 123 1.25 5.59 10.98
N ILE A 124 1.30 6.51 10.03
CA ILE A 124 0.33 6.63 8.94
C ILE A 124 0.70 5.62 7.86
N SER A 125 0.23 4.37 8.00
CA SER A 125 0.38 3.33 6.99
C SER A 125 -0.78 3.29 5.98
N SER A 126 -1.78 4.14 6.18
CA SER A 126 -2.92 4.27 5.27
C SER A 126 -2.56 5.11 4.05
N THR A 127 -3.17 4.79 2.89
CA THR A 127 -3.21 5.73 1.77
C THR A 127 -4.38 6.69 2.00
N PRO A 128 -4.13 8.00 2.11
CA PRO A 128 -5.20 8.98 2.22
C PRO A 128 -6.08 8.99 0.97
N LEU A 129 -7.41 8.97 1.14
CA LEU A 129 -8.34 9.29 0.07
C LEU A 129 -8.36 10.81 -0.12
N MET A 130 -8.36 11.26 -1.37
CA MET A 130 -8.58 12.67 -1.72
C MET A 130 -9.88 12.79 -2.50
N VAL A 131 -10.86 13.49 -1.93
CA VAL A 131 -12.18 13.70 -2.54
C VAL A 131 -12.63 15.13 -2.27
N ASN A 132 -12.92 15.88 -3.34
CA ASN A 132 -13.45 17.24 -3.27
C ASN A 132 -12.64 18.20 -2.38
N GLY A 133 -11.31 18.11 -2.41
CA GLY A 133 -10.40 18.96 -1.63
C GLY A 133 -10.27 18.57 -0.16
N ILE A 134 -10.73 17.40 0.23
CA ILE A 134 -10.59 16.85 1.57
C ILE A 134 -9.78 15.54 1.51
N LEU A 135 -8.84 15.40 2.43
CA LEU A 135 -8.08 14.18 2.64
C LEU A 135 -8.65 13.42 3.83
N TYR A 136 -8.94 12.13 3.60
CA TYR A 136 -9.37 11.20 4.64
C TYR A 136 -8.30 10.13 4.84
N PHE A 137 -7.84 9.94 6.06
CA PHE A 137 -6.81 8.95 6.38
C PHE A 137 -7.02 8.32 7.74
N THR A 138 -6.28 7.26 8.03
CA THR A 138 -6.42 6.48 9.26
C THR A 138 -5.07 6.11 9.85
N ILE A 139 -5.09 5.85 11.15
CA ILE A 139 -4.22 4.90 11.85
C ILE A 139 -5.14 3.89 12.56
N PRO A 140 -4.61 2.83 13.20
CA PRO A 140 -5.46 1.93 13.96
C PRO A 140 -6.38 2.68 14.93
N ASP A 141 -7.69 2.41 14.84
CA ASP A 141 -8.75 2.97 15.67
C ASP A 141 -9.04 4.46 15.49
N HIS A 142 -8.42 5.14 14.54
CA HIS A 142 -8.63 6.57 14.31
C HIS A 142 -8.83 6.88 12.83
N ALA A 143 -9.70 7.84 12.55
CA ALA A 143 -9.90 8.40 11.22
C ALA A 143 -9.95 9.93 11.26
N TRP A 144 -9.39 10.58 10.26
CA TRP A 144 -9.38 12.04 10.12
C TRP A 144 -9.92 12.50 8.77
N ALA A 145 -10.48 13.70 8.77
CA ALA A 145 -10.62 14.54 7.59
C ALA A 145 -9.80 15.83 7.78
N ILE A 146 -9.01 16.17 6.78
CA ILE A 146 -8.23 17.43 6.75
C ILE A 146 -8.45 18.15 5.42
N ASP A 147 -8.31 19.46 5.42
CA ASP A 147 -8.32 20.27 4.19
C ASP A 147 -7.06 19.96 3.36
N ALA A 148 -7.22 19.52 2.13
CA ALA A 148 -6.11 19.13 1.25
C ALA A 148 -5.24 20.31 0.79
N ARG A 149 -5.67 21.57 1.01
CA ARG A 149 -4.92 22.80 0.67
C ARG A 149 -3.99 23.25 1.79
N THR A 150 -4.42 23.05 3.04
CA THR A 150 -3.77 23.65 4.23
C THR A 150 -3.26 22.62 5.22
N GLY A 151 -3.76 21.37 5.16
CA GLY A 151 -3.49 20.36 6.17
C GLY A 151 -4.24 20.58 7.49
N GLU A 152 -5.15 21.54 7.56
CA GLU A 152 -5.96 21.81 8.77
C GLU A 152 -6.97 20.70 9.02
N GLU A 153 -7.11 20.31 10.29
CA GLU A 153 -8.06 19.29 10.72
C GLU A 153 -9.50 19.81 10.61
N ILE A 154 -10.37 19.02 9.97
CA ILE A 154 -11.80 19.30 9.87
C ILE A 154 -12.54 18.50 10.95
N TRP A 155 -12.22 17.21 11.07
CA TRP A 155 -12.75 16.35 12.12
C TRP A 155 -11.81 15.16 12.38
N HIS A 156 -11.95 14.58 13.60
CA HIS A 156 -11.26 13.39 14.04
C HIS A 156 -12.26 12.42 14.70
N TYR A 157 -12.27 11.18 14.26
CA TYR A 157 -13.01 10.08 14.86
C TYR A 157 -12.05 9.16 15.63
N SER A 158 -12.45 8.72 16.82
CA SER A 158 -11.67 7.81 17.67
C SER A 158 -12.53 6.64 18.11
N TRP A 159 -12.07 5.42 17.84
CA TRP A 159 -12.63 4.19 18.34
C TRP A 159 -12.07 3.87 19.74
N HIS A 160 -12.93 3.53 20.70
CA HIS A 160 -12.53 3.42 22.09
C HIS A 160 -12.39 1.99 22.62
N ASP A 161 -12.70 0.98 21.81
CA ASP A 161 -12.51 -0.41 22.23
C ASP A 161 -11.02 -0.77 22.23
N LYS A 162 -10.62 -1.70 23.10
CA LYS A 162 -9.22 -2.06 23.35
C LYS A 162 -8.83 -3.44 22.83
N GLY A 163 -9.73 -4.12 22.11
CA GLY A 163 -9.51 -5.45 21.55
C GLY A 163 -8.65 -5.43 20.29
N GLY A 164 -8.25 -6.61 19.81
CA GLY A 164 -7.56 -6.82 18.54
C GLY A 164 -6.06 -6.50 18.55
N HIS A 165 -5.38 -6.83 17.43
CA HIS A 165 -3.96 -6.61 17.23
C HIS A 165 -3.66 -5.25 16.58
N LEU A 166 -2.58 -4.61 17.01
CA LEU A 166 -2.11 -3.33 16.48
C LEU A 166 -1.07 -3.57 15.39
N VAL A 167 -1.50 -3.85 14.16
CA VAL A 167 -0.58 -4.10 13.03
C VAL A 167 -0.52 -2.92 12.04
N GLY A 168 -1.35 -1.92 12.21
CA GLY A 168 -1.54 -0.80 11.29
C GLY A 168 -2.98 -0.74 10.79
N ASN A 169 -3.30 0.27 10.01
CA ASN A 169 -4.56 0.39 9.27
C ASN A 169 -4.26 0.93 7.87
N ARG A 170 -4.89 0.38 6.83
CA ARG A 170 -4.55 0.67 5.43
C ARG A 170 -5.38 1.79 4.83
N GLY A 171 -6.44 2.24 5.50
CA GLY A 171 -7.25 3.37 5.04
C GLY A 171 -8.74 3.13 5.09
N LEU A 172 -9.45 3.95 4.34
CA LEU A 172 -10.90 4.02 4.25
C LEU A 172 -11.38 3.62 2.84
N GLY A 173 -12.63 3.16 2.75
CA GLY A 173 -13.42 3.19 1.53
C GLY A 173 -14.40 4.35 1.56
N MET A 174 -14.88 4.81 0.41
CA MET A 174 -15.90 5.86 0.32
C MET A 174 -16.95 5.53 -0.75
N TYR A 175 -18.20 5.76 -0.42
CA TYR A 175 -19.35 5.65 -1.34
C TYR A 175 -20.37 6.74 -1.01
N GLY A 176 -20.65 7.61 -1.97
CA GLY A 176 -21.50 8.78 -1.71
C GLY A 176 -20.94 9.64 -0.58
N ASP A 177 -21.76 9.94 0.41
CA ASP A 177 -21.43 10.77 1.58
C ASP A 177 -20.81 9.96 2.75
N TRP A 178 -20.54 8.67 2.53
CA TRP A 178 -20.19 7.76 3.60
C TRP A 178 -18.80 7.18 3.43
N LEU A 179 -18.03 7.23 4.51
CA LEU A 179 -16.77 6.53 4.68
C LEU A 179 -16.99 5.19 5.35
N TYR A 180 -16.16 4.23 5.00
CA TYR A 180 -16.15 2.88 5.57
C TYR A 180 -14.79 2.60 6.17
N PHE A 181 -14.80 2.18 7.41
CA PHE A 181 -13.62 2.03 8.25
C PHE A 181 -13.64 0.68 8.96
N MET A 182 -12.49 0.04 9.08
CA MET A 182 -12.31 -1.20 9.85
C MET A 182 -11.54 -0.90 11.12
N THR A 183 -12.13 -1.21 12.27
CA THR A 183 -11.41 -1.17 13.55
C THR A 183 -10.57 -2.42 13.73
N ARG A 184 -9.51 -2.36 14.54
CA ARG A 184 -8.61 -3.49 14.78
C ARG A 184 -9.30 -4.72 15.39
N ASP A 185 -10.38 -4.52 16.15
CA ASP A 185 -11.23 -5.56 16.76
C ASP A 185 -12.39 -5.98 15.83
N CYS A 186 -12.26 -5.72 14.53
CA CYS A 186 -13.14 -6.15 13.44
C CYS A 186 -14.58 -5.61 13.48
N TRP A 187 -14.77 -4.37 13.89
CA TRP A 187 -15.99 -3.65 13.56
C TRP A 187 -15.87 -2.96 12.20
N PHE A 188 -16.86 -3.14 11.39
CA PHE A 188 -17.09 -2.40 10.16
C PHE A 188 -17.96 -1.19 10.50
N VAL A 189 -17.39 0.01 10.36
CA VAL A 189 -17.98 1.28 10.80
C VAL A 189 -18.24 2.16 9.58
N SER A 190 -19.43 2.77 9.51
CA SER A 190 -19.73 3.82 8.54
C SER A 190 -19.72 5.17 9.22
N LEU A 191 -18.97 6.13 8.66
CA LEU A 191 -18.85 7.50 9.14
C LEU A 191 -19.38 8.48 8.10
N SER A 192 -19.97 9.57 8.55
CA SER A 192 -20.30 10.71 7.69
C SER A 192 -19.00 11.37 7.21
N ALA A 193 -18.80 11.51 5.91
CA ALA A 193 -17.65 12.21 5.35
C ALA A 193 -17.61 13.70 5.75
N LYS A 194 -18.77 14.30 6.05
CA LYS A 194 -18.92 15.70 6.40
C LYS A 194 -18.38 16.03 7.79
N ASP A 195 -18.69 15.20 8.80
CA ASP A 195 -18.46 15.55 10.21
C ASP A 195 -17.93 14.38 11.06
N GLY A 196 -17.57 13.25 10.44
CA GLY A 196 -17.00 12.08 11.11
C GLY A 196 -17.96 11.35 12.04
N LYS A 197 -19.25 11.74 12.07
CA LYS A 197 -20.23 11.06 12.93
C LYS A 197 -20.49 9.65 12.45
N GLU A 198 -20.53 8.73 13.41
CA GLU A 198 -20.88 7.36 13.15
C GLU A 198 -22.33 7.24 12.71
N ARG A 199 -22.54 6.60 11.54
CA ARG A 199 -23.85 6.25 11.00
C ARG A 199 -24.33 4.93 11.57
N TRP A 200 -23.46 3.91 11.51
CA TRP A 200 -23.70 2.58 12.01
C TRP A 200 -22.39 1.79 12.15
N ARG A 201 -22.46 0.67 12.88
CA ARG A 201 -21.38 -0.29 12.99
C ARG A 201 -21.90 -1.74 12.91
N LYS A 202 -21.03 -2.66 12.49
CA LYS A 202 -21.34 -4.10 12.40
C LYS A 202 -20.08 -4.91 12.73
N LYS A 203 -20.20 -5.83 13.71
CA LYS A 203 -19.12 -6.80 13.98
C LYS A 203 -19.02 -7.79 12.83
N ILE A 204 -17.81 -8.04 12.31
CA ILE A 204 -17.55 -8.92 11.16
C ILE A 204 -16.89 -10.22 11.59
N ALA A 205 -15.96 -10.15 12.53
CA ALA A 205 -15.22 -11.28 13.06
C ALA A 205 -15.05 -11.11 14.57
N ASP A 206 -14.85 -12.21 15.27
CA ASP A 206 -14.66 -12.22 16.73
C ASP A 206 -13.16 -12.10 17.06
N GLU A 207 -12.76 -10.99 17.69
CA GLU A 207 -11.38 -10.77 18.13
C GLU A 207 -10.94 -11.78 19.22
N LYS A 208 -11.89 -12.42 19.93
CA LYS A 208 -11.57 -13.49 20.89
C LYS A 208 -11.04 -14.73 20.20
N MET A 209 -11.42 -14.94 18.93
CA MET A 209 -10.81 -15.93 18.03
C MET A 209 -9.54 -15.38 17.37
N GLN A 210 -9.05 -14.24 17.84
CA GLN A 210 -7.82 -13.58 17.41
C GLN A 210 -7.83 -13.01 15.98
N TYR A 211 -9.03 -12.83 15.39
CA TYR A 211 -9.13 -12.01 14.19
C TYR A 211 -8.76 -10.55 14.46
N PHE A 212 -8.14 -9.91 13.49
CA PHE A 212 -7.93 -8.48 13.47
C PHE A 212 -8.25 -7.91 12.08
N CYS A 213 -8.57 -6.63 11.99
CA CYS A 213 -8.97 -6.02 10.73
C CYS A 213 -8.20 -4.72 10.48
N ILE A 214 -7.45 -4.70 9.39
CA ILE A 214 -6.54 -3.60 9.03
C ILE A 214 -6.73 -3.13 7.59
N MET A 215 -7.54 -3.82 6.81
CA MET A 215 -7.74 -3.57 5.39
C MET A 215 -8.45 -2.24 5.14
N SER A 216 -8.06 -1.53 4.07
CA SER A 216 -8.88 -0.47 3.48
C SER A 216 -10.05 -1.10 2.74
N PRO A 217 -11.32 -0.84 3.12
CA PRO A 217 -12.47 -1.38 2.42
C PRO A 217 -12.48 -0.94 0.95
N LEU A 218 -12.70 -1.89 0.03
CA LEU A 218 -12.81 -1.62 -1.40
C LEU A 218 -14.28 -1.53 -1.80
N VAL A 219 -14.70 -0.37 -2.29
CA VAL A 219 -16.06 -0.18 -2.80
C VAL A 219 -16.12 -0.59 -4.26
N VAL A 220 -17.03 -1.50 -4.60
CA VAL A 220 -17.29 -1.97 -5.96
C VAL A 220 -18.80 -1.97 -6.20
N LYS A 221 -19.30 -1.12 -7.08
CA LYS A 221 -20.77 -0.96 -7.32
C LYS A 221 -21.52 -0.69 -6.00
N ASN A 222 -22.46 -1.55 -5.63
CA ASN A 222 -23.22 -1.55 -4.39
C ASN A 222 -22.66 -2.55 -3.34
N HIS A 223 -21.37 -2.82 -3.39
CA HIS A 223 -20.66 -3.71 -2.48
C HIS A 223 -19.53 -2.97 -1.79
N VAL A 224 -19.36 -3.17 -0.50
CA VAL A 224 -18.14 -2.83 0.23
C VAL A 224 -17.43 -4.13 0.58
N MET A 225 -16.28 -4.36 -0.04
CA MET A 225 -15.47 -5.54 0.23
C MET A 225 -14.69 -5.35 1.50
N VAL A 226 -14.77 -6.30 2.42
CA VAL A 226 -14.04 -6.31 3.68
C VAL A 226 -13.44 -7.68 3.95
N GLY A 227 -12.17 -7.69 4.32
CA GLY A 227 -11.40 -8.89 4.63
C GLY A 227 -10.89 -8.89 6.06
N VAL A 228 -10.24 -9.96 6.45
CA VAL A 228 -9.74 -10.20 7.81
C VAL A 228 -8.25 -10.55 7.82
N GLY A 229 -7.59 -10.25 8.93
CA GLY A 229 -6.28 -10.75 9.33
C GLY A 229 -6.40 -11.81 10.43
N GLY A 230 -5.28 -12.42 10.79
CA GLY A 230 -5.20 -13.51 11.77
C GLY A 230 -4.24 -14.63 11.32
N ASP A 231 -3.26 -14.29 10.50
CA ASP A 231 -2.40 -15.22 9.76
C ASP A 231 -1.65 -16.21 10.65
N ALA A 232 -1.17 -15.75 11.77
CA ALA A 232 -0.40 -16.59 12.71
C ALA A 232 -1.30 -17.27 13.76
N ILE A 233 -2.61 -17.26 13.59
CA ILE A 233 -3.52 -17.49 14.72
C ILE A 233 -4.68 -18.41 14.30
N ASP A 234 -4.37 -19.54 13.79
CA ASP A 234 -5.23 -20.73 13.76
C ASP A 234 -6.75 -20.50 13.50
N VAL A 235 -7.06 -19.59 12.57
CA VAL A 235 -8.44 -19.31 12.14
C VAL A 235 -8.53 -19.24 10.61
N PRO A 236 -9.67 -19.57 9.99
CA PRO A 236 -9.85 -19.52 8.55
C PRO A 236 -10.12 -18.10 8.08
N GLY A 237 -9.52 -17.70 6.96
CA GLY A 237 -9.76 -16.41 6.32
C GLY A 237 -11.06 -16.38 5.50
N PHE A 238 -11.54 -15.17 5.24
CA PHE A 238 -12.69 -14.94 4.35
C PHE A 238 -12.67 -13.53 3.76
N LEU A 239 -13.46 -13.34 2.70
CA LEU A 239 -13.77 -12.05 2.10
C LEU A 239 -15.28 -11.88 2.07
N ASP A 240 -15.78 -10.76 2.63
CA ASP A 240 -17.19 -10.38 2.60
C ASP A 240 -17.43 -9.27 1.59
N ALA A 241 -18.55 -9.35 0.86
CA ALA A 241 -19.19 -8.20 0.25
C ALA A 241 -20.40 -7.79 1.08
N ARG A 242 -20.45 -6.53 1.46
CA ARG A 242 -21.51 -5.99 2.30
C ARG A 242 -22.20 -4.82 1.62
N ASP A 243 -23.50 -4.73 1.89
CA ASP A 243 -24.32 -3.62 1.41
C ASP A 243 -23.87 -2.31 2.08
N PRO A 244 -23.59 -1.23 1.30
CA PRO A 244 -23.14 0.05 1.85
C PRO A 244 -24.20 0.77 2.67
N GLU A 245 -25.48 0.48 2.48
CA GLU A 245 -26.59 1.16 3.18
C GLU A 245 -27.05 0.35 4.40
N THR A 246 -27.32 -0.95 4.21
CA THR A 246 -27.90 -1.80 5.25
C THR A 246 -26.85 -2.53 6.08
N ARG A 247 -25.56 -2.54 5.63
CA ARG A 247 -24.45 -3.30 6.23
C ARG A 247 -24.60 -4.83 6.19
N ASP A 248 -25.64 -5.32 5.51
CA ASP A 248 -25.93 -6.75 5.43
C ASP A 248 -24.88 -7.47 4.58
N LEU A 249 -24.66 -8.73 4.92
CA LEU A 249 -23.81 -9.61 4.13
C LEU A 249 -24.54 -9.98 2.83
N GLN A 250 -23.96 -9.59 1.69
CA GLN A 250 -24.49 -9.95 0.37
C GLN A 250 -23.94 -11.31 -0.08
N TRP A 251 -22.62 -11.52 0.12
CA TRP A 251 -21.98 -12.82 -0.04
C TRP A 251 -20.69 -12.89 0.79
N ARG A 252 -20.27 -14.11 1.11
CA ARG A 252 -18.98 -14.45 1.71
C ARG A 252 -18.27 -15.49 0.86
N TRP A 253 -16.99 -15.27 0.59
CA TRP A 253 -16.10 -16.26 0.03
C TRP A 253 -15.09 -16.68 1.10
N ASN A 254 -15.01 -18.01 1.37
CA ASN A 254 -14.07 -18.55 2.35
C ASN A 254 -12.75 -18.91 1.64
N THR A 255 -11.63 -18.57 2.25
CA THR A 255 -10.29 -18.87 1.70
C THR A 255 -9.87 -20.30 1.96
N THR A 256 -10.51 -20.98 2.91
CA THR A 256 -10.41 -22.42 3.10
C THR A 256 -11.76 -23.06 2.78
N PRO A 257 -11.80 -24.11 1.95
CA PRO A 257 -13.05 -24.75 1.57
C PRO A 257 -13.69 -25.46 2.75
N ARG A 258 -15.01 -25.60 2.72
CA ARG A 258 -15.73 -26.47 3.65
C ARG A 258 -15.74 -27.91 3.15
N LYS A 259 -16.05 -28.83 4.04
CA LYS A 259 -16.18 -30.26 3.67
C LYS A 259 -17.14 -30.43 2.48
N GLY A 260 -16.64 -31.02 1.40
CA GLY A 260 -17.41 -31.27 0.17
C GLY A 260 -17.42 -30.12 -0.83
N GLU A 261 -16.84 -28.96 -0.52
CA GLU A 261 -16.63 -27.89 -1.50
C GLU A 261 -15.39 -28.18 -2.37
N PRO A 262 -15.32 -27.60 -3.58
CA PRO A 262 -14.12 -27.68 -4.43
C PRO A 262 -12.88 -27.16 -3.68
N GLY A 263 -11.80 -27.93 -3.73
CA GLY A 263 -10.56 -27.62 -3.02
C GLY A 263 -10.40 -28.36 -1.69
N ALA A 264 -11.47 -28.90 -1.11
CA ALA A 264 -11.41 -29.64 0.17
C ALA A 264 -10.52 -30.89 0.07
N GLU A 265 -10.42 -31.50 -1.11
CA GLU A 265 -9.56 -32.64 -1.40
C GLU A 265 -8.06 -32.32 -1.30
N THR A 266 -7.72 -31.03 -1.20
CA THR A 266 -6.33 -30.56 -1.08
C THR A 266 -5.89 -30.35 0.38
N TRP A 267 -6.77 -30.66 1.32
CA TRP A 267 -6.53 -30.60 2.75
C TRP A 267 -6.61 -31.99 3.37
N PRO A 268 -5.85 -32.29 4.44
CA PRO A 268 -5.81 -33.62 5.00
C PRO A 268 -7.13 -34.03 5.68
N ASN A 269 -7.87 -33.08 6.25
CA ASN A 269 -9.11 -33.33 6.97
C ASN A 269 -9.89 -32.00 7.20
N PRO A 270 -11.16 -32.07 7.64
CA PRO A 270 -11.96 -30.88 7.93
C PRO A 270 -11.36 -29.96 9.00
N GLN A 271 -10.75 -30.52 10.04
CA GLN A 271 -10.15 -29.75 11.12
C GLN A 271 -9.04 -28.84 10.59
N ALA A 272 -8.16 -29.32 9.70
CA ALA A 272 -7.12 -28.50 9.10
C ALA A 272 -7.69 -27.33 8.26
N MET A 273 -8.89 -27.48 7.69
CA MET A 273 -9.58 -26.39 6.98
C MET A 273 -10.20 -25.36 7.93
N GLU A 274 -10.70 -25.79 9.10
CA GLU A 274 -11.27 -24.90 10.11
C GLU A 274 -10.22 -23.99 10.77
N HIS A 275 -8.94 -24.39 10.68
CA HIS A 275 -7.79 -23.66 11.21
C HIS A 275 -6.86 -23.13 10.11
N GLY A 276 -7.29 -23.16 8.87
CA GLY A 276 -6.44 -23.17 7.67
C GLY A 276 -5.78 -21.84 7.27
N GLY A 277 -6.06 -20.70 7.89
CA GLY A 277 -5.44 -19.43 7.48
C GLY A 277 -6.02 -18.83 6.18
N GLY A 278 -5.16 -18.27 5.33
CA GLY A 278 -5.56 -17.68 4.05
C GLY A 278 -6.20 -16.30 4.18
N MET A 279 -5.68 -15.44 5.01
CA MET A 279 -6.25 -14.12 5.32
C MET A 279 -6.31 -13.20 4.10
N THR A 280 -7.26 -12.25 4.13
CA THR A 280 -7.57 -11.30 3.05
C THR A 280 -7.31 -9.85 3.48
N TRP A 281 -6.22 -9.62 4.19
CA TRP A 281 -5.93 -8.40 4.94
C TRP A 281 -5.45 -7.19 4.11
N LEU A 282 -5.29 -7.35 2.79
CA LEU A 282 -5.06 -6.23 1.86
C LEU A 282 -6.21 -6.10 0.86
N PRO A 283 -6.48 -4.88 0.35
CA PRO A 283 -7.48 -4.69 -0.69
C PRO A 283 -7.01 -5.30 -2.02
N GLY A 284 -7.93 -5.95 -2.71
CA GLY A 284 -7.76 -6.39 -4.08
C GLY A 284 -7.98 -5.26 -5.10
N THR A 285 -8.16 -5.66 -6.35
CA THR A 285 -8.44 -4.78 -7.48
C THR A 285 -9.69 -5.22 -8.23
N TYR A 286 -10.24 -4.36 -9.08
CA TYR A 286 -11.49 -4.61 -9.78
C TYR A 286 -11.38 -4.28 -11.27
N ASP A 287 -11.88 -5.19 -12.11
CA ASP A 287 -12.08 -4.98 -13.54
C ASP A 287 -13.58 -4.79 -13.82
N PRO A 288 -14.03 -3.56 -14.14
CA PRO A 288 -15.44 -3.29 -14.39
C PRO A 288 -15.95 -3.91 -15.71
N GLU A 289 -15.07 -4.18 -16.69
CA GLU A 289 -15.45 -4.78 -17.97
C GLU A 289 -15.74 -6.28 -17.81
N LEU A 290 -14.89 -6.99 -17.05
CA LEU A 290 -15.07 -8.41 -16.77
C LEU A 290 -15.99 -8.67 -15.57
N ASN A 291 -16.27 -7.64 -14.78
CA ASN A 291 -16.98 -7.72 -13.50
C ASN A 291 -16.31 -8.69 -12.52
N LEU A 292 -14.97 -8.66 -12.47
CA LEU A 292 -14.16 -9.51 -11.62
C LEU A 292 -13.38 -8.68 -10.61
N ILE A 293 -13.36 -9.13 -9.36
CA ILE A 293 -12.39 -8.70 -8.37
C ILE A 293 -11.24 -9.70 -8.33
N TYR A 294 -10.01 -9.18 -8.18
CA TYR A 294 -8.81 -9.99 -8.03
C TYR A 294 -8.27 -9.80 -6.63
N TRP A 295 -8.11 -10.91 -5.93
CA TRP A 295 -7.76 -10.86 -4.51
C TRP A 295 -6.63 -11.81 -4.18
N GLY A 296 -5.69 -11.32 -3.37
CA GLY A 296 -4.64 -12.15 -2.81
C GLY A 296 -5.07 -12.77 -1.49
N THR A 297 -4.59 -13.97 -1.19
CA THR A 297 -4.83 -14.67 0.08
C THR A 297 -3.53 -14.95 0.81
N GLY A 298 -3.59 -14.89 2.14
CA GLY A 298 -2.46 -15.14 3.03
C GLY A 298 -2.02 -16.59 3.08
N ASN A 299 -1.00 -16.83 3.88
CA ASN A 299 -0.42 -18.14 4.13
C ASN A 299 -1.43 -19.13 4.74
N PRO A 300 -1.22 -20.45 4.56
CA PRO A 300 -1.95 -21.46 5.30
C PRO A 300 -1.42 -21.61 6.73
N ASN A 301 -2.25 -22.14 7.64
CA ASN A 301 -1.89 -22.51 9.02
C ASN A 301 -1.88 -24.02 9.22
N PRO A 302 -0.98 -24.57 10.09
CA PRO A 302 0.14 -23.89 10.76
C PRO A 302 1.16 -23.34 9.76
N VAL A 303 1.72 -22.16 10.05
CA VAL A 303 2.50 -21.37 9.08
C VAL A 303 3.71 -22.12 8.54
N PHE A 304 4.57 -22.61 9.43
CA PHE A 304 5.87 -23.23 9.08
C PHE A 304 5.82 -24.77 9.09
N ALA A 305 4.93 -25.38 9.86
CA ALA A 305 4.80 -26.82 10.04
C ALA A 305 3.89 -27.45 8.97
N GLY A 306 4.35 -27.49 7.71
CA GLY A 306 3.57 -27.99 6.58
C GLY A 306 3.13 -29.46 6.70
N GLN A 307 3.83 -30.28 7.49
CA GLN A 307 3.48 -31.68 7.74
C GLN A 307 2.11 -31.85 8.41
N GLY A 308 1.63 -30.87 9.17
CA GLY A 308 0.30 -30.86 9.82
C GLY A 308 -0.84 -30.63 8.84
N ARG A 309 -0.55 -30.12 7.63
CA ARG A 309 -1.54 -29.76 6.61
C ARG A 309 -1.17 -30.26 5.22
N LYS A 310 -0.77 -31.54 5.10
CA LYS A 310 -0.38 -32.15 3.82
C LYS A 310 -1.38 -31.86 2.71
N GLY A 311 -0.87 -31.58 1.51
CA GLY A 311 -1.67 -31.26 0.33
C GLY A 311 -1.41 -29.84 -0.19
N ALA A 312 -2.20 -29.39 -1.14
CA ALA A 312 -1.99 -28.11 -1.81
C ALA A 312 -2.57 -26.91 -1.05
N ASN A 313 -3.38 -27.13 -0.04
CA ASN A 313 -4.00 -26.13 0.86
C ASN A 313 -4.76 -25.00 0.12
N LEU A 314 -5.63 -25.35 -0.82
CA LEU A 314 -6.45 -24.36 -1.54
C LEU A 314 -7.46 -23.71 -0.57
N TRP A 315 -7.66 -22.39 -0.58
CA TRP A 315 -7.23 -21.36 -1.54
C TRP A 315 -6.21 -20.39 -0.91
N THR A 316 -5.35 -20.87 -0.05
CA THR A 316 -4.33 -20.06 0.64
C THR A 316 -3.17 -19.72 -0.31
N ALA A 317 -2.39 -18.70 0.01
CA ALA A 317 -1.21 -18.21 -0.73
C ALA A 317 -1.45 -18.13 -2.24
N SER A 318 -2.59 -17.57 -2.65
CA SER A 318 -3.10 -17.58 -4.02
C SER A 318 -3.56 -16.21 -4.47
N ILE A 319 -3.62 -16.00 -5.79
CA ILE A 319 -4.45 -14.96 -6.42
C ILE A 319 -5.73 -15.64 -6.89
N VAL A 320 -6.87 -15.06 -6.58
CA VAL A 320 -8.17 -15.51 -7.03
C VAL A 320 -8.90 -14.43 -7.80
N ALA A 321 -9.64 -14.82 -8.84
CA ALA A 321 -10.61 -13.96 -9.50
C ALA A 321 -12.00 -14.39 -9.08
N LEU A 322 -12.76 -13.48 -8.49
CA LEU A 322 -14.12 -13.70 -8.05
C LEU A 322 -15.07 -12.79 -8.84
N ASN A 323 -16.25 -13.30 -9.18
CA ASN A 323 -17.32 -12.47 -9.71
C ASN A 323 -17.75 -11.46 -8.62
N ALA A 324 -17.73 -10.17 -8.93
CA ALA A 324 -17.96 -9.11 -7.94
C ALA A 324 -19.35 -9.15 -7.31
N ASP A 325 -20.38 -9.56 -8.06
CA ASP A 325 -21.77 -9.56 -7.59
C ASP A 325 -22.12 -10.81 -6.76
N THR A 326 -21.41 -11.93 -6.97
CA THR A 326 -21.80 -13.22 -6.39
C THR A 326 -20.74 -13.87 -5.50
N GLY A 327 -19.50 -13.36 -5.52
CA GLY A 327 -18.37 -13.99 -4.83
C GLY A 327 -17.94 -15.36 -5.41
N LYS A 328 -18.51 -15.79 -6.55
CA LYS A 328 -18.14 -17.07 -7.16
C LYS A 328 -16.73 -17.01 -7.74
N LEU A 329 -15.93 -18.02 -7.39
CA LEU A 329 -14.58 -18.22 -7.94
C LEU A 329 -14.66 -18.49 -9.44
N VAL A 330 -13.92 -17.71 -10.24
CA VAL A 330 -13.81 -17.87 -11.69
C VAL A 330 -12.52 -18.60 -12.05
N TRP A 331 -11.39 -18.15 -11.50
CA TRP A 331 -10.10 -18.81 -11.66
C TRP A 331 -9.16 -18.50 -10.48
N ARG A 332 -8.07 -19.23 -10.40
CA ARG A 332 -7.00 -19.05 -9.42
C ARG A 332 -5.63 -19.28 -10.02
N HIS A 333 -4.62 -18.66 -9.40
CA HIS A 333 -3.19 -18.94 -9.61
C HIS A 333 -2.48 -19.02 -8.26
N ARG A 334 -1.46 -19.89 -8.13
CA ARG A 334 -0.74 -20.12 -6.86
C ARG A 334 0.74 -19.83 -7.00
N PRO A 335 1.21 -18.63 -6.68
CA PRO A 335 2.64 -18.33 -6.65
C PRO A 335 3.41 -19.07 -5.55
N SER A 336 2.74 -19.44 -4.44
CA SER A 336 3.35 -20.16 -3.31
C SER A 336 2.59 -21.47 -3.02
N PRO A 337 2.76 -22.53 -3.84
CA PRO A 337 2.10 -23.82 -3.56
C PRO A 337 2.60 -24.43 -2.25
N HIS A 338 1.68 -24.86 -1.37
CA HIS A 338 1.99 -25.43 -0.06
C HIS A 338 2.99 -24.59 0.73
N ASP A 339 2.69 -23.28 0.88
CA ASP A 339 3.61 -22.36 1.53
C ASP A 339 3.95 -22.78 2.96
N THR A 340 5.24 -22.81 3.30
CA THR A 340 5.80 -23.13 4.62
C THR A 340 6.75 -22.05 5.14
N HIS A 341 6.64 -20.81 4.61
CA HIS A 341 7.60 -19.74 4.88
C HIS A 341 6.96 -18.40 5.24
N ASP A 342 5.64 -18.37 5.49
CA ASP A 342 4.89 -17.13 5.72
C ASP A 342 4.93 -16.21 4.48
N TRP A 343 4.70 -16.79 3.30
CA TRP A 343 4.65 -16.05 2.06
C TRP A 343 3.21 -15.83 1.59
N ASP A 344 2.57 -14.89 2.27
CA ASP A 344 1.31 -14.35 1.78
C ASP A 344 1.39 -13.99 0.30
N ASN A 345 0.26 -14.09 -0.36
CA ASN A 345 0.11 -13.64 -1.74
C ASN A 345 -0.89 -12.47 -1.85
N VAL A 346 -0.90 -11.62 -0.84
CA VAL A 346 -1.88 -10.53 -0.68
C VAL A 346 -1.46 -9.22 -1.35
N GLU A 347 -0.23 -9.10 -1.84
CA GLU A 347 0.26 -7.90 -2.51
C GLU A 347 -0.69 -7.49 -3.65
N THR A 348 -0.79 -6.19 -3.89
CA THR A 348 -1.74 -5.62 -4.85
C THR A 348 -1.62 -6.28 -6.23
N PRO A 349 -2.68 -6.95 -6.76
CA PRO A 349 -2.75 -7.38 -8.14
C PRO A 349 -2.93 -6.16 -9.05
N VAL A 350 -1.97 -5.88 -9.92
CA VAL A 350 -2.00 -4.69 -10.80
C VAL A 350 -2.55 -5.04 -12.16
N LEU A 351 -3.66 -4.40 -12.56
CA LEU A 351 -4.35 -4.67 -13.81
C LEU A 351 -3.98 -3.64 -14.89
N PHE A 352 -3.75 -4.13 -16.11
CA PHE A 352 -3.54 -3.28 -17.28
C PHE A 352 -3.81 -4.05 -18.58
N ASP A 353 -4.05 -3.30 -19.65
CA ASP A 353 -4.09 -3.85 -21.00
C ASP A 353 -2.76 -3.58 -21.69
N GLY A 354 -2.24 -4.56 -22.41
CA GLY A 354 -0.93 -4.46 -23.02
C GLY A 354 -0.73 -5.44 -24.16
N LEU A 355 0.36 -5.26 -24.90
CA LEU A 355 0.78 -6.17 -25.96
C LEU A 355 1.69 -7.26 -25.38
N PHE A 356 1.26 -8.52 -25.51
CA PHE A 356 2.09 -9.67 -25.16
C PHE A 356 2.26 -10.56 -26.40
N ASN A 357 3.50 -10.81 -26.82
CA ASN A 357 3.82 -11.51 -28.08
C ASN A 357 3.09 -10.93 -29.31
N GLY A 358 2.99 -9.60 -29.38
CA GLY A 358 2.34 -8.89 -30.47
C GLY A 358 0.81 -8.88 -30.44
N GLN A 359 0.18 -9.53 -29.45
CA GLN A 359 -1.28 -9.59 -29.31
C GLN A 359 -1.76 -8.75 -28.13
N PRO A 360 -2.86 -7.98 -28.28
CA PRO A 360 -3.51 -7.31 -27.14
C PRO A 360 -3.99 -8.33 -26.12
N ARG A 361 -3.66 -8.10 -24.84
CA ARG A 361 -4.07 -8.96 -23.74
C ARG A 361 -4.50 -8.15 -22.52
N LYS A 362 -5.45 -8.69 -21.76
CA LYS A 362 -5.84 -8.22 -20.44
C LYS A 362 -4.93 -8.86 -19.40
N MET A 363 -4.08 -8.06 -18.77
CA MET A 363 -2.98 -8.55 -17.93
C MET A 363 -3.22 -8.23 -16.46
N LEU A 364 -2.68 -9.09 -15.60
CA LEU A 364 -2.49 -8.87 -14.17
C LEU A 364 -1.03 -9.15 -13.83
N ALA A 365 -0.34 -8.18 -13.23
CA ALA A 365 1.03 -8.36 -12.73
C ALA A 365 1.05 -8.31 -11.19
N GLN A 366 1.88 -9.16 -10.59
CA GLN A 366 2.10 -9.16 -9.14
C GLN A 366 3.54 -9.59 -8.82
N ALA A 367 4.19 -8.89 -7.90
CA ALA A 367 5.41 -9.34 -7.23
C ALA A 367 5.03 -9.73 -5.80
N VAL A 368 5.38 -10.94 -5.38
CA VAL A 368 4.93 -11.51 -4.10
C VAL A 368 6.08 -11.79 -3.14
N ARG A 369 5.76 -11.99 -1.87
CA ARG A 369 6.73 -12.16 -0.77
C ARG A 369 7.78 -13.24 -1.03
N ASN A 370 7.43 -14.31 -1.70
CA ASN A 370 8.33 -15.43 -2.03
C ASN A 370 9.46 -15.10 -3.02
N GLY A 371 9.49 -13.86 -3.56
CA GLY A 371 10.50 -13.42 -4.52
C GLY A 371 10.13 -13.64 -5.99
N ILE A 372 8.89 -14.04 -6.28
CA ILE A 372 8.41 -14.31 -7.64
C ILE A 372 7.60 -13.12 -8.17
N PHE A 373 7.89 -12.73 -9.41
CA PHE A 373 7.03 -11.90 -10.25
C PHE A 373 6.19 -12.79 -11.14
N THR A 374 4.90 -12.53 -11.22
CA THR A 374 3.95 -13.26 -12.05
C THR A 374 3.18 -12.29 -12.93
N LEU A 375 3.11 -12.60 -14.23
CA LEU A 375 2.21 -11.98 -15.18
C LEU A 375 1.13 -12.98 -15.55
N LEU A 376 -0.12 -12.61 -15.39
CA LEU A 376 -1.28 -13.47 -15.70
C LEU A 376 -2.13 -12.84 -16.80
N ASP A 377 -2.75 -13.66 -17.62
CA ASP A 377 -3.96 -13.27 -18.35
C ASP A 377 -5.11 -13.19 -17.33
N ARG A 378 -5.63 -11.96 -17.09
CA ARG A 378 -6.61 -11.77 -16.03
C ARG A 378 -8.00 -12.31 -16.35
N THR A 379 -8.22 -12.79 -17.59
CA THR A 379 -9.48 -13.42 -17.97
C THR A 379 -9.51 -14.92 -17.61
N SER A 380 -8.35 -15.57 -17.61
CA SER A 380 -8.21 -17.03 -17.46
C SER A 380 -7.36 -17.47 -16.25
N GLY A 381 -6.49 -16.59 -15.74
CA GLY A 381 -5.50 -16.93 -14.71
C GLY A 381 -4.29 -17.71 -15.27
N GLU A 382 -4.16 -17.84 -16.59
CA GLU A 382 -2.97 -18.40 -17.24
C GLU A 382 -1.75 -17.51 -16.98
N SER A 383 -0.61 -18.12 -16.65
CA SER A 383 0.64 -17.39 -16.37
C SER A 383 1.63 -17.49 -17.51
N PRO A 384 1.70 -16.52 -18.42
CA PRO A 384 2.71 -16.49 -19.46
C PRO A 384 4.10 -16.14 -18.94
N VAL A 385 4.22 -15.50 -17.78
CA VAL A 385 5.51 -15.18 -17.16
C VAL A 385 5.44 -15.46 -15.66
N THR A 386 6.35 -16.31 -15.19
CA THR A 386 6.64 -16.52 -13.76
C THR A 386 8.15 -16.50 -13.60
N LYS A 387 8.68 -15.57 -12.77
CA LYS A 387 10.12 -15.38 -12.65
C LYS A 387 10.53 -14.81 -11.31
N GLY A 388 11.67 -15.26 -10.77
CA GLY A 388 12.29 -14.62 -9.60
C GLY A 388 12.71 -13.19 -9.94
N TYR A 389 12.24 -12.19 -9.16
CA TYR A 389 12.69 -10.80 -9.25
C TYR A 389 13.88 -10.52 -8.31
N ILE A 390 14.12 -11.41 -7.36
CA ILE A 390 15.30 -11.52 -6.50
C ILE A 390 15.87 -12.93 -6.60
N GLY A 391 16.92 -13.27 -5.85
CA GLY A 391 17.39 -14.65 -5.72
C GLY A 391 16.32 -15.52 -5.07
N VAL A 392 16.06 -16.68 -5.65
CA VAL A 392 15.13 -17.69 -5.12
C VAL A 392 15.73 -19.09 -5.27
N ASN A 393 15.75 -19.88 -4.20
CA ASN A 393 16.24 -21.25 -4.18
C ASN A 393 15.26 -22.27 -3.56
N TRP A 394 14.06 -21.80 -3.20
CA TRP A 394 13.02 -22.61 -2.57
C TRP A 394 12.23 -23.47 -3.57
N MET A 395 12.41 -23.26 -4.87
CA MET A 395 11.74 -24.00 -5.93
C MET A 395 12.74 -24.69 -6.84
N LYS A 396 12.37 -25.85 -7.37
CA LYS A 396 13.15 -26.63 -8.37
C LYS A 396 12.98 -26.10 -9.79
N GLY A 397 11.92 -25.36 -10.05
CA GLY A 397 11.57 -24.86 -11.37
C GLY A 397 10.13 -24.39 -11.43
N ILE A 398 9.65 -24.20 -12.64
CA ILE A 398 8.29 -23.76 -12.97
C ILE A 398 7.67 -24.78 -13.91
N ASP A 399 6.43 -25.19 -13.64
CA ASP A 399 5.70 -26.15 -14.46
C ASP A 399 5.18 -25.52 -15.78
N ALA A 400 4.59 -26.35 -16.64
CA ALA A 400 4.04 -25.90 -17.93
C ALA A 400 2.86 -24.92 -17.81
N LYS A 401 2.29 -24.77 -16.61
CA LYS A 401 1.20 -23.83 -16.30
C LYS A 401 1.72 -22.54 -15.65
N GLY A 402 3.04 -22.36 -15.56
CA GLY A 402 3.65 -21.21 -14.94
C GLY A 402 3.64 -21.24 -13.40
N GLN A 403 3.39 -22.39 -12.77
CA GLN A 403 3.39 -22.51 -11.31
C GLN A 403 4.75 -22.98 -10.80
N PRO A 404 5.25 -22.38 -9.69
CA PRO A 404 6.47 -22.87 -9.04
C PRO A 404 6.31 -24.31 -8.53
N ILE A 405 7.38 -25.08 -8.62
CA ILE A 405 7.50 -26.43 -8.07
C ILE A 405 8.37 -26.33 -6.81
N PRO A 406 7.81 -26.40 -5.60
CA PRO A 406 8.57 -26.30 -4.37
C PRO A 406 9.68 -27.35 -4.28
N ASP A 407 10.80 -27.00 -3.65
CA ASP A 407 11.85 -27.93 -3.31
C ASP A 407 11.68 -28.44 -1.87
N PRO A 408 11.32 -29.71 -1.63
CA PRO A 408 11.17 -30.25 -0.27
C PRO A 408 12.45 -30.17 0.57
N ALA A 409 13.61 -30.04 -0.06
CA ALA A 409 14.87 -29.84 0.67
C ALA A 409 14.99 -28.47 1.34
N LYS A 410 14.12 -27.52 0.92
CA LYS A 410 14.09 -26.14 1.40
C LYS A 410 12.95 -25.85 2.38
N GLU A 411 12.10 -26.83 2.65
CA GLU A 411 11.11 -26.71 3.72
C GLU A 411 11.80 -26.52 5.07
N PRO A 412 11.15 -25.84 6.03
CA PRO A 412 11.69 -25.66 7.38
C PRO A 412 12.05 -26.98 8.05
N LYS A 413 13.18 -27.00 8.77
CA LYS A 413 13.70 -28.18 9.50
C LYS A 413 14.18 -27.74 10.87
N VAL A 414 14.30 -28.70 11.80
CA VAL A 414 14.79 -28.43 13.17
C VAL A 414 16.23 -27.87 13.14
N ASP A 415 17.09 -28.37 12.25
CA ASP A 415 18.46 -27.91 12.05
C ASP A 415 18.59 -26.69 11.10
N GLY A 416 17.46 -26.19 10.62
CA GLY A 416 17.36 -25.00 9.76
C GLY A 416 17.46 -25.29 8.27
N SER A 417 16.80 -24.44 7.48
CA SER A 417 16.86 -24.43 6.01
C SER A 417 17.25 -23.04 5.51
N LEU A 418 18.32 -22.96 4.73
CA LEU A 418 18.78 -21.71 4.11
C LEU A 418 17.98 -21.40 2.86
N ILE A 419 17.33 -20.24 2.87
CA ILE A 419 16.45 -19.74 1.81
C ILE A 419 17.02 -18.43 1.26
N ASP A 420 17.13 -18.28 -0.07
CA ASP A 420 17.59 -17.06 -0.75
C ASP A 420 16.48 -15.98 -0.85
N THR A 421 15.48 -16.06 0.01
CA THR A 421 14.45 -15.03 0.19
C THR A 421 14.55 -14.50 1.61
N PRO A 422 14.64 -13.18 1.81
CA PRO A 422 14.78 -12.61 3.16
C PRO A 422 13.58 -12.95 4.06
N GLY A 423 13.80 -12.98 5.35
CA GLY A 423 12.74 -13.09 6.35
C GLY A 423 11.70 -11.96 6.17
N GLY A 424 10.42 -12.30 6.22
CA GLY A 424 9.31 -11.40 5.90
C GLY A 424 9.12 -11.13 4.40
N GLY A 425 9.85 -11.86 3.53
CA GLY A 425 9.69 -11.84 2.07
C GLY A 425 10.57 -10.83 1.33
N GLY A 426 10.60 -10.98 0.00
CA GLY A 426 11.27 -10.08 -0.93
C GLY A 426 10.57 -8.74 -1.07
N THR A 427 9.25 -8.68 -0.97
CA THR A 427 8.43 -7.49 -0.80
C THR A 427 7.34 -7.77 0.24
N ASN A 428 6.44 -6.84 0.50
CA ASN A 428 5.32 -7.03 1.41
C ASN A 428 4.17 -6.07 1.00
N TRP A 429 3.26 -5.74 1.91
CA TRP A 429 2.04 -4.97 1.71
C TRP A 429 2.15 -3.61 1.00
N PRO A 430 3.25 -2.84 1.04
CA PRO A 430 3.29 -1.55 0.37
C PRO A 430 3.07 -1.69 -1.13
N PRO A 431 2.21 -0.83 -1.71
CA PRO A 431 1.77 -1.05 -3.06
C PRO A 431 2.88 -0.77 -4.08
N PRO A 432 2.99 -1.60 -5.13
CA PRO A 432 3.83 -1.34 -6.29
C PRO A 432 3.20 -0.27 -7.18
N SER A 433 3.90 0.06 -8.29
CA SER A 433 3.34 0.89 -9.36
C SER A 433 3.61 0.26 -10.73
N PHE A 434 2.72 0.50 -11.68
CA PHE A 434 2.91 0.13 -13.09
C PHE A 434 2.71 1.34 -13.98
N ASP A 435 3.73 1.64 -14.77
CA ASP A 435 3.69 2.72 -15.76
C ASP A 435 3.39 2.13 -17.15
N PRO A 436 2.23 2.39 -17.73
CA PRO A 436 1.85 1.87 -19.04
C PRO A 436 2.68 2.45 -20.20
N GLU A 437 3.31 3.61 -20.03
CA GLU A 437 4.12 4.24 -21.07
C GLU A 437 5.48 3.57 -21.19
N THR A 438 6.10 3.19 -20.06
CA THR A 438 7.39 2.49 -20.04
C THR A 438 7.23 0.97 -20.13
N GLY A 439 6.07 0.43 -19.76
CA GLY A 439 5.85 -1.00 -19.61
C GLY A 439 6.62 -1.60 -18.43
N LEU A 440 6.96 -0.79 -17.42
CA LEU A 440 7.71 -1.25 -16.26
C LEU A 440 6.83 -1.34 -15.02
N PHE A 441 7.04 -2.41 -14.27
CA PHE A 441 6.46 -2.65 -12.95
C PHE A 441 7.50 -2.32 -11.89
N TYR A 442 7.16 -1.42 -10.97
CA TYR A 442 8.08 -0.90 -9.96
C TYR A 442 7.71 -1.40 -8.58
N VAL A 443 8.71 -1.90 -7.85
CA VAL A 443 8.50 -2.44 -6.50
C VAL A 443 9.71 -2.18 -5.61
N ASN A 444 9.47 -1.72 -4.39
CA ASN A 444 10.47 -1.78 -3.32
C ASN A 444 10.61 -3.21 -2.83
N ALA A 445 11.82 -3.68 -2.71
CA ALA A 445 12.13 -5.06 -2.38
C ALA A 445 13.33 -5.18 -1.45
N LYS A 446 13.52 -6.38 -0.91
CA LYS A 446 14.75 -6.82 -0.26
C LYS A 446 15.32 -8.00 -1.02
N GLN A 447 16.63 -8.01 -1.22
CA GLN A 447 17.34 -9.22 -1.65
C GLN A 447 18.27 -9.70 -0.54
N GLY A 448 18.45 -11.00 -0.42
CA GLY A 448 19.27 -11.58 0.64
C GLY A 448 18.85 -13.01 0.96
N TYR A 449 19.01 -13.42 2.19
CA TYR A 449 18.66 -14.77 2.62
C TYR A 449 18.07 -14.77 4.03
N SER A 450 17.39 -15.88 4.37
CA SER A 450 16.97 -16.21 5.72
C SER A 450 17.22 -17.69 6.03
N VAL A 451 17.25 -18.02 7.32
CA VAL A 451 17.23 -19.40 7.79
C VAL A 451 15.89 -19.62 8.49
N THR A 452 15.15 -20.61 8.06
CA THR A 452 13.88 -21.00 8.67
C THR A 452 14.03 -22.36 9.32
N TYR A 453 13.59 -22.51 10.57
CA TYR A 453 13.67 -23.77 11.29
C TYR A 453 12.39 -24.05 12.08
N LEU A 454 12.13 -25.32 12.38
CA LEU A 454 11.04 -25.78 13.23
C LEU A 454 11.53 -25.95 14.66
N THR A 455 10.61 -25.83 15.63
CA THR A 455 10.83 -26.27 16.99
C THR A 455 10.55 -27.77 17.11
N ASP A 456 10.97 -28.41 18.21
CA ASP A 456 10.67 -29.82 18.46
C ASP A 456 9.15 -30.10 18.62
N ASP A 457 8.38 -29.04 18.93
CA ASP A 457 6.92 -29.09 19.13
C ASP A 457 6.15 -28.68 17.87
N ASP A 458 6.50 -29.21 16.71
CA ASP A 458 5.98 -28.86 15.37
C ASP A 458 4.47 -28.99 15.19
N LEU A 459 3.76 -29.52 16.15
CA LEU A 459 2.31 -29.74 16.07
C LEU A 459 1.49 -28.48 16.41
N GLU A 460 2.12 -27.49 17.02
CA GLU A 460 1.48 -26.22 17.31
C GLU A 460 1.33 -25.35 16.04
N PRO A 461 0.36 -24.44 15.98
CA PRO A 461 0.04 -23.65 14.79
C PRO A 461 1.21 -22.87 14.18
N GLN A 462 2.24 -22.59 14.94
CA GLN A 462 3.40 -21.86 14.44
C GLN A 462 4.64 -22.74 14.26
N GLY A 463 4.86 -23.76 15.10
CA GLY A 463 5.92 -24.76 14.98
C GLY A 463 7.28 -24.21 14.55
N TYR A 464 7.68 -23.05 15.06
CA TYR A 464 8.66 -22.21 14.41
C TYR A 464 9.64 -21.60 15.42
N GLY A 465 10.90 -21.67 15.05
CA GLY A 465 11.94 -20.84 15.64
C GLY A 465 12.55 -19.97 14.52
N GLY A 466 12.30 -18.68 14.51
CA GLY A 466 12.75 -17.79 13.45
C GLY A 466 14.25 -17.60 13.43
N GLY A 467 14.88 -17.68 12.26
CA GLY A 467 16.28 -17.42 12.02
C GLY A 467 16.54 -16.02 11.49
N GLY A 468 17.66 -15.44 11.88
CA GLY A 468 18.17 -14.21 11.27
C GLY A 468 18.60 -14.43 9.83
N GLY A 469 18.69 -13.34 9.08
CA GLY A 469 19.23 -13.32 7.73
C GLY A 469 19.78 -11.93 7.44
N LEU A 470 20.48 -11.81 6.30
CA LEU A 470 20.91 -10.51 5.78
C LEU A 470 20.06 -10.12 4.58
N SER A 471 19.70 -8.86 4.52
CA SER A 471 18.98 -8.33 3.36
C SER A 471 19.45 -6.92 3.01
N GLU A 472 19.45 -6.62 1.71
CA GLU A 472 19.70 -5.30 1.17
C GLU A 472 18.38 -4.73 0.64
N PRO A 473 17.99 -3.51 1.03
CA PRO A 473 16.85 -2.82 0.46
C PRO A 473 17.16 -2.33 -0.96
N ILE A 474 16.24 -2.55 -1.88
CA ILE A 474 16.39 -2.20 -3.29
C ILE A 474 15.07 -1.69 -3.85
N LEU A 475 15.15 -0.84 -4.88
CA LEU A 475 14.03 -0.52 -5.77
C LEU A 475 14.28 -1.19 -7.11
N LEU A 476 13.28 -1.87 -7.63
CA LEU A 476 13.33 -2.60 -8.89
C LEU A 476 12.34 -2.04 -9.89
N ALA A 477 12.74 -2.02 -11.16
CA ALA A 477 11.85 -1.92 -12.31
C ALA A 477 11.91 -3.24 -13.08
N LEU A 478 10.78 -3.86 -13.27
CA LEU A 478 10.64 -5.14 -13.95
C LEU A 478 9.92 -4.93 -15.29
N ASP A 479 10.51 -5.42 -16.38
CA ASP A 479 9.83 -5.48 -17.66
C ASP A 479 8.69 -6.50 -17.58
N TYR A 480 7.45 -6.07 -17.80
CA TYR A 480 6.29 -6.92 -17.59
C TYR A 480 6.24 -8.13 -18.55
N LYS A 481 6.81 -7.99 -19.78
CA LYS A 481 6.75 -9.04 -20.79
C LYS A 481 7.68 -10.21 -20.50
N THR A 482 8.75 -9.95 -19.73
CA THR A 482 9.81 -10.92 -19.49
C THR A 482 10.03 -11.24 -18.01
N GLY A 483 9.54 -10.41 -17.11
CA GLY A 483 9.86 -10.45 -15.69
C GLY A 483 11.32 -10.13 -15.37
N ASN A 484 12.09 -9.64 -16.36
CA ASN A 484 13.48 -9.26 -16.15
C ASN A 484 13.59 -7.93 -15.43
N VAL A 485 14.63 -7.81 -14.60
CA VAL A 485 15.01 -6.53 -14.00
C VAL A 485 15.56 -5.63 -15.11
N ALA A 486 14.83 -4.57 -15.45
CA ALA A 486 15.25 -3.54 -16.40
C ALA A 486 16.32 -2.63 -15.76
N TRP A 487 16.09 -2.23 -14.51
CA TRP A 487 17.06 -1.53 -13.69
C TRP A 487 16.83 -1.79 -12.18
N LYS A 488 17.86 -1.54 -11.40
CA LYS A 488 17.86 -1.69 -9.95
C LYS A 488 18.58 -0.51 -9.29
N HIS A 489 17.98 0.06 -8.27
CA HIS A 489 18.61 1.01 -7.38
C HIS A 489 18.83 0.36 -6.01
N LYS A 490 20.09 0.38 -5.51
CA LYS A 490 20.44 -0.05 -4.16
C LYS A 490 20.40 1.15 -3.22
N TYR A 491 19.68 1.03 -2.14
CA TYR A 491 19.70 2.06 -1.11
C TYR A 491 21.01 1.98 -0.29
N PRO A 492 21.61 3.13 0.08
CA PRO A 492 22.97 3.15 0.63
C PRO A 492 23.10 2.53 2.03
N SER A 493 22.03 2.47 2.80
CA SER A 493 22.07 1.96 4.18
C SER A 493 20.68 1.58 4.69
N GLY A 494 20.67 0.87 5.83
CA GLY A 494 19.45 0.50 6.53
C GLY A 494 18.75 -0.72 5.94
N GLY A 495 17.58 -1.00 6.47
CA GLY A 495 16.69 -2.06 5.99
C GLY A 495 15.25 -1.62 6.18
N PHE A 496 14.37 -2.05 5.31
CA PHE A 496 12.96 -1.72 5.42
C PHE A 496 12.25 -2.41 6.60
N GLY A 497 12.90 -3.37 7.25
CA GLY A 497 12.21 -4.25 8.18
C GLY A 497 11.07 -4.98 7.46
N ASN A 498 9.86 -4.93 8.02
CA ASN A 498 8.64 -5.41 7.37
C ASN A 498 7.77 -4.27 6.81
N ALA A 499 8.24 -3.01 6.90
CA ALA A 499 7.57 -1.84 6.36
C ALA A 499 8.40 -1.27 5.21
N PHE A 500 7.83 -1.23 4.02
CA PHE A 500 8.42 -0.64 2.84
C PHE A 500 7.66 0.63 2.49
N PRO A 501 8.27 1.64 1.87
CA PRO A 501 7.51 2.66 1.18
C PRO A 501 6.80 2.08 -0.05
N GLY A 502 5.58 2.53 -0.32
CA GLY A 502 4.93 2.25 -1.60
C GLY A 502 5.53 3.08 -2.74
N VAL A 503 5.11 2.78 -3.96
CA VAL A 503 5.58 3.45 -5.18
C VAL A 503 4.43 4.17 -5.87
N LEU A 504 4.73 5.33 -6.48
CA LEU A 504 3.85 6.10 -7.34
C LEU A 504 4.61 6.45 -8.62
N THR A 505 4.01 6.28 -9.79
CA THR A 505 4.53 6.79 -11.06
C THR A 505 3.58 7.81 -11.67
N THR A 506 4.12 8.67 -12.56
CA THR A 506 3.34 9.71 -13.25
C THR A 506 3.64 9.73 -14.74
N ALA A 507 2.71 10.21 -15.54
CA ALA A 507 2.88 10.39 -17.00
C ALA A 507 4.02 11.36 -17.36
N SER A 508 4.50 12.15 -16.41
CA SER A 508 5.72 12.96 -16.56
C SER A 508 7.02 12.16 -16.42
N LYS A 509 6.96 10.82 -16.31
CA LYS A 509 8.11 9.92 -16.15
C LYS A 509 8.84 10.07 -14.81
N LEU A 510 8.13 10.51 -13.78
CA LEU A 510 8.63 10.51 -12.42
C LEU A 510 8.14 9.27 -11.68
N LEU A 511 9.02 8.76 -10.80
CA LEU A 511 8.70 7.74 -9.82
C LEU A 511 8.96 8.32 -8.43
N PHE A 512 7.97 8.23 -7.53
CA PHE A 512 8.09 8.67 -6.14
C PHE A 512 8.03 7.47 -5.19
N THR A 513 8.95 7.46 -4.23
CA THR A 513 8.99 6.46 -3.15
C THR A 513 9.83 6.98 -1.98
N GLY A 514 9.96 6.20 -0.91
CA GLY A 514 10.87 6.51 0.20
C GLY A 514 12.10 5.60 0.23
N ASP A 515 13.09 5.99 1.03
CA ASP A 515 14.24 5.17 1.37
C ASP A 515 14.25 4.77 2.86
N PRO A 516 15.09 3.79 3.27
CA PRO A 516 15.23 3.41 4.68
C PRO A 516 15.77 4.52 5.59
N SER A 517 16.42 5.54 5.02
CA SER A 517 17.03 6.64 5.78
C SER A 517 16.06 7.78 6.08
N GLY A 518 14.80 7.68 5.62
CA GLY A 518 13.77 8.69 5.86
C GLY A 518 13.73 9.79 4.82
N ASN A 519 14.14 9.52 3.60
CA ASN A 519 13.94 10.43 2.49
C ASN A 519 12.73 10.03 1.65
N LEU A 520 11.93 11.01 1.26
CA LEU A 520 11.04 10.92 0.11
C LEU A 520 11.86 11.25 -1.13
N LEU A 521 11.84 10.39 -2.14
CA LEU A 521 12.66 10.46 -3.33
C LEU A 521 11.81 10.59 -4.59
N ALA A 522 12.29 11.35 -5.56
CA ALA A 522 11.81 11.32 -6.94
C ALA A 522 12.92 10.80 -7.87
N PHE A 523 12.58 9.83 -8.68
CA PHE A 523 13.46 9.24 -9.69
C PHE A 523 12.97 9.55 -11.10
N ASP A 524 13.90 9.53 -12.06
CA ASP A 524 13.56 9.24 -13.45
C ASP A 524 13.10 7.78 -13.53
N ALA A 525 11.86 7.55 -13.93
CA ALA A 525 11.25 6.22 -13.94
C ALA A 525 11.95 5.26 -14.92
N ALA A 526 12.57 5.77 -16.00
CA ALA A 526 13.24 4.94 -16.99
C ALA A 526 14.69 4.59 -16.63
N ALA A 527 15.37 5.42 -15.81
CA ALA A 527 16.84 5.38 -15.66
C ALA A 527 17.34 5.18 -14.22
N ALA A 528 16.46 5.07 -13.22
CA ALA A 528 16.82 4.96 -11.79
C ALA A 528 17.62 6.14 -11.22
N CYS A 529 17.65 7.30 -11.91
CA CYS A 529 18.36 8.48 -11.45
C CYS A 529 17.52 9.24 -10.43
N VAL A 530 18.08 9.53 -9.24
CA VAL A 530 17.46 10.41 -8.25
C VAL A 530 17.51 11.85 -8.76
N LEU A 531 16.35 12.47 -8.90
CA LEU A 531 16.18 13.84 -9.38
C LEU A 531 15.90 14.82 -8.25
N TRP A 532 15.28 14.36 -7.17
CA TRP A 532 14.92 15.19 -6.04
C TRP A 532 14.76 14.33 -4.79
N HIS A 533 14.98 14.93 -3.62
CA HIS A 533 14.72 14.31 -2.32
C HIS A 533 14.30 15.33 -1.27
N PHE A 534 13.57 14.83 -0.28
CA PHE A 534 13.21 15.58 0.93
C PHE A 534 13.33 14.66 2.15
N HIS A 535 14.09 15.10 3.18
CA HIS A 535 14.24 14.32 4.41
C HIS A 535 13.04 14.55 5.32
N THR A 536 12.25 13.51 5.59
CA THR A 536 11.01 13.56 6.37
C THR A 536 11.23 13.34 7.87
N GLY A 537 12.46 13.06 8.28
CA GLY A 537 12.82 12.79 9.68
C GLY A 537 12.59 11.33 10.12
N THR A 538 11.78 10.57 9.39
CA THR A 538 11.55 9.15 9.59
C THR A 538 11.15 8.51 8.25
N MET A 539 11.21 7.19 8.16
CA MET A 539 10.90 6.47 6.92
C MET A 539 9.47 6.76 6.45
N VAL A 540 9.31 6.95 5.14
CA VAL A 540 7.99 7.03 4.50
C VAL A 540 7.22 5.76 4.80
N SER A 541 6.04 5.88 5.39
CA SER A 541 5.27 4.76 5.98
C SER A 541 4.06 4.31 5.16
N ASN A 542 3.80 4.99 4.02
CA ASN A 542 2.72 4.64 3.09
C ASN A 542 3.19 4.70 1.63
N GLY A 543 2.28 4.54 0.68
CA GLY A 543 2.55 4.84 -0.73
C GLY A 543 2.26 6.32 -1.01
N PRO A 544 3.18 7.06 -1.64
CA PRO A 544 2.90 8.42 -2.11
C PRO A 544 1.68 8.47 -3.02
N SER A 545 0.95 9.59 -3.01
CA SER A 545 -0.18 9.86 -3.90
C SER A 545 -0.09 11.28 -4.47
N THR A 546 -0.85 11.57 -5.52
CA THR A 546 -0.83 12.90 -6.15
C THR A 546 -2.23 13.27 -6.64
N TYR A 547 -2.56 14.56 -6.61
CA TYR A 547 -3.85 15.08 -7.04
C TYR A 547 -3.73 16.53 -7.54
N MET A 548 -4.68 16.93 -8.38
CA MET A 548 -4.85 18.34 -8.76
C MET A 548 -5.83 19.03 -7.81
N LEU A 549 -5.48 20.20 -7.34
CA LEU A 549 -6.36 21.04 -6.54
C LEU A 549 -6.09 22.52 -6.84
N ASN A 550 -7.14 23.28 -7.21
CA ASN A 550 -7.07 24.70 -7.56
C ASN A 550 -5.98 25.03 -8.61
N GLY A 551 -5.83 24.15 -9.61
CA GLY A 551 -4.88 24.33 -10.70
C GLY A 551 -3.41 24.12 -10.30
N SER A 552 -3.15 23.40 -9.21
CA SER A 552 -1.81 22.99 -8.78
C SER A 552 -1.80 21.48 -8.48
N GLN A 553 -0.74 20.82 -8.90
CA GLN A 553 -0.47 19.43 -8.56
C GLN A 553 0.18 19.34 -7.19
N TYR A 554 -0.37 18.50 -6.33
CA TYR A 554 0.20 18.15 -5.03
C TYR A 554 0.77 16.74 -5.06
N LEU A 555 1.92 16.54 -4.41
CA LEU A 555 2.46 15.24 -4.04
C LEU A 555 2.25 15.06 -2.53
N LEU A 556 1.67 13.94 -2.11
CA LEU A 556 1.39 13.63 -0.71
C LEU A 556 2.15 12.37 -0.29
N ALA A 557 2.75 12.39 0.89
CA ALA A 557 3.38 11.23 1.51
C ALA A 557 3.20 11.24 3.03
N GLY A 558 3.01 10.06 3.64
CA GLY A 558 3.03 9.86 5.08
C GLY A 558 4.39 9.35 5.55
N ALA A 559 4.92 9.91 6.63
CA ALA A 559 6.13 9.43 7.27
C ALA A 559 5.95 9.46 8.80
N GLY A 560 5.97 8.30 9.44
CA GLY A 560 5.62 8.18 10.85
C GLY A 560 4.24 8.77 11.15
N ASP A 561 4.17 9.70 12.08
CA ASP A 561 2.94 10.37 12.53
C ASP A 561 2.55 11.61 11.70
N THR A 562 3.20 11.86 10.56
CA THR A 562 3.06 13.12 9.83
C THR A 562 2.74 12.88 8.36
N LEU A 563 1.74 13.60 7.82
CA LEU A 563 1.50 13.77 6.39
C LEU A 563 2.24 15.00 5.89
N PHE A 564 2.89 14.88 4.74
CA PHE A 564 3.60 15.96 4.05
C PHE A 564 2.99 16.14 2.66
N ALA A 565 2.65 17.38 2.31
CA ALA A 565 2.20 17.76 0.98
C ALA A 565 3.18 18.73 0.33
N PHE A 566 3.49 18.46 -0.93
CA PHE A 566 4.44 19.26 -1.72
C PHE A 566 3.75 19.81 -2.96
N GLN A 567 4.16 20.99 -3.40
CA GLN A 567 3.76 21.60 -4.66
C GLN A 567 4.93 22.39 -5.26
N LEU A 568 4.82 22.71 -6.55
CA LEU A 568 5.79 23.60 -7.17
C LEU A 568 5.62 25.02 -6.62
N VAL A 569 6.76 25.66 -6.31
CA VAL A 569 6.75 27.10 -5.97
C VAL A 569 6.33 27.85 -7.22
N LYS A 570 5.18 28.54 -7.14
CA LYS A 570 4.80 29.51 -8.19
C LYS A 570 5.75 30.69 -8.05
N SER A 571 6.57 30.93 -9.10
CA SER A 571 7.31 32.17 -9.19
C SER A 571 6.29 33.31 -9.11
N GLY A 572 6.33 34.08 -8.01
CA GLY A 572 5.48 35.26 -7.86
C GLY A 572 5.75 36.20 -9.04
N ASN A 573 4.68 36.66 -9.67
CA ASN A 573 4.70 37.78 -10.60
C ASN A 573 5.11 39.05 -9.87
#